data_ef0cb16e8b9c1e9279435dedad21b749
#
_entry.id   ef0cb16e8b9c1e9279435dedad21b749
#
_cell.length_a   1.000
_cell.length_b   1.000
_cell.length_c   1.000
_cell.angle_alpha   90.00
_cell.angle_beta   90.00
_cell.angle_gamma   90.00
#
_symmetry.space_group_name_H-M   'P 1'
#
loop_
_entity.id
_entity.type
_entity.pdbx_description
1 polymer ?
#
loop_
_entity_poly.entity_id
_entity_poly.type
_entity_poly.pdbx_seq_one_letter_code
_entity_poly.pdbx_strand_id
1 'polypeptide(L)'
;MKKKNVVIGTIGAAAAASATYLAAGRIAIEKVCTRRKEEKVGLKHPMSEDDKQWLDHQTFIDMEITSYDGLKLEGQFLPYPDSNKLVICVHGFHSYHYHEFAYYIRFYHELGYNILLPDNRAHGKSEGHYIGFGWLDRLDILKKIKKMEEYFHN
;
A
#
# COMPACT_ATOMS: atom_id res chain seq x y z
N MET A 1 -41.21 43.25 0.00
CA MET A 1 -39.90 43.11 0.76
C MET A 1 -39.78 41.72 1.48
N LYS A 2 -40.80 41.22 2.19
CA LYS A 2 -40.68 39.98 3.00
C LYS A 2 -40.33 38.70 2.17
N LYS A 3 -40.90 38.48 0.99
CA LYS A 3 -40.61 37.30 0.15
C LYS A 3 -39.17 37.23 -0.36
N LYS A 4 -38.57 38.39 -0.69
CA LYS A 4 -37.19 38.47 -1.20
C LYS A 4 -36.16 38.11 -0.10
N ASN A 5 -36.41 38.49 1.14
CA ASN A 5 -35.57 38.19 2.27
C ASN A 5 -35.63 36.72 2.69
N VAL A 6 -36.82 36.06 2.53
CA VAL A 6 -36.98 34.63 2.79
C VAL A 6 -36.22 33.82 1.73
N VAL A 7 -36.29 34.18 0.45
CA VAL A 7 -35.55 33.47 -0.62
C VAL A 7 -34.03 33.61 -0.42
N ILE A 8 -33.52 34.78 -0.06
CA ILE A 8 -32.12 34.99 0.21
C ILE A 8 -31.67 34.18 1.44
N GLY A 9 -32.48 34.11 2.49
CA GLY A 9 -32.20 33.33 3.69
C GLY A 9 -32.14 31.80 3.39
N THR A 10 -33.04 31.27 2.57
CA THR A 10 -33.04 29.85 2.20
C THR A 10 -31.87 29.49 1.32
N ILE A 11 -31.48 30.33 0.36
CA ILE A 11 -30.29 30.13 -0.47
C ILE A 11 -29.02 30.14 0.38
N GLY A 12 -28.93 31.11 1.32
CA GLY A 12 -27.78 31.16 2.25
C GLY A 12 -27.66 29.93 3.14
N ALA A 13 -28.77 29.44 3.67
CA ALA A 13 -28.81 28.22 4.48
C ALA A 13 -28.42 26.98 3.68
N ALA A 14 -28.90 26.84 2.46
CA ALA A 14 -28.56 25.72 1.57
C ALA A 14 -27.06 25.76 1.19
N ALA A 15 -26.51 26.91 0.89
CA ALA A 15 -25.09 27.08 0.60
C ALA A 15 -24.21 26.74 1.81
N ALA A 16 -24.60 27.16 3.01
CA ALA A 16 -23.88 26.82 4.24
C ALA A 16 -23.93 25.32 4.54
N ALA A 17 -25.09 24.68 4.38
CA ALA A 17 -25.22 23.24 4.55
C ALA A 17 -24.36 22.44 3.54
N SER A 18 -24.34 22.88 2.28
CA SER A 18 -23.49 22.26 1.25
C SER A 18 -22.00 22.41 1.54
N ALA A 19 -21.57 23.61 1.99
CA ALA A 19 -20.18 23.85 2.38
C ALA A 19 -19.76 22.97 3.57
N THR A 20 -20.64 22.83 4.57
CA THR A 20 -20.40 21.97 5.74
C THR A 20 -20.29 20.50 5.32
N TYR A 21 -21.18 20.01 4.45
CA TYR A 21 -21.13 18.65 3.93
C TYR A 21 -19.83 18.36 3.16
N LEU A 22 -19.41 19.27 2.28
CA LEU A 22 -18.16 19.12 1.53
C LEU A 22 -16.93 19.15 2.46
N ALA A 23 -16.93 20.03 3.45
CA ALA A 23 -15.85 20.10 4.44
C ALA A 23 -15.77 18.81 5.28
N ALA A 24 -16.91 18.30 5.74
CA ALA A 24 -16.96 17.04 6.48
C ALA A 24 -16.49 15.85 5.63
N GLY A 25 -16.91 15.78 4.35
CA GLY A 25 -16.45 14.79 3.40
C GLY A 25 -14.93 14.83 3.18
N ARG A 26 -14.39 16.05 3.01
CA ARG A 26 -12.93 16.24 2.87
C ARG A 26 -12.18 15.78 4.12
N ILE A 27 -12.65 16.13 5.32
CA ILE A 27 -12.04 15.70 6.58
C ILE A 27 -12.07 14.17 6.71
N ALA A 28 -13.18 13.52 6.31
CA ALA A 28 -13.30 12.08 6.34
C ALA A 28 -12.30 11.42 5.38
N ILE A 29 -12.18 11.91 4.15
CA ILE A 29 -11.21 11.43 3.16
C ILE A 29 -9.79 11.59 3.70
N GLU A 30 -9.44 12.77 4.21
CA GLU A 30 -8.10 13.01 4.77
C GLU A 30 -7.78 12.07 5.94
N LYS A 31 -8.75 11.75 6.79
CA LYS A 31 -8.53 10.84 7.91
C LYS A 31 -8.41 9.37 7.52
N VAL A 32 -9.14 8.95 6.50
CA VAL A 32 -9.24 7.53 6.12
C VAL A 32 -8.28 7.18 5.00
N CYS A 33 -8.17 8.05 3.99
CA CYS A 33 -7.48 7.72 2.74
C CYS A 33 -6.02 8.21 2.69
N THR A 34 -5.53 8.85 3.75
CA THR A 34 -4.15 9.33 3.75
C THR A 34 -3.18 8.35 4.39
N ARG A 35 -1.92 8.50 4.00
CA ARG A 35 -0.79 7.82 4.62
C ARG A 35 -0.81 8.02 6.13
N ARG A 36 -0.77 6.97 6.90
CA ARG A 36 -0.50 7.03 8.34
C ARG A 36 1.00 7.05 8.59
N LYS A 37 1.41 7.79 9.62
CA LYS A 37 2.75 7.59 10.17
C LYS A 37 2.82 6.16 10.68
N GLU A 38 3.87 5.46 10.29
CA GLU A 38 4.11 4.10 10.79
C GLU A 38 4.24 4.16 12.30
N GLU A 39 3.20 3.74 13.00
CA GLU A 39 3.37 3.26 14.36
C GLU A 39 4.19 1.97 14.26
N LYS A 40 5.02 1.68 15.26
CA LYS A 40 5.70 0.38 15.38
C LYS A 40 4.66 -0.71 15.63
N VAL A 41 3.95 -1.08 14.58
CA VAL A 41 2.97 -2.16 14.61
C VAL A 41 3.77 -3.46 14.60
N GLY A 42 3.64 -4.27 15.65
CA GLY A 42 4.23 -5.60 15.69
C GLY A 42 3.71 -6.49 14.56
N LEU A 43 4.25 -7.67 14.42
CA LEU A 43 3.78 -8.64 13.43
C LEU A 43 2.31 -8.99 13.67
N LYS A 44 1.53 -9.09 12.59
CA LYS A 44 0.11 -9.49 12.64
C LYS A 44 -0.07 -10.92 13.17
N HIS A 45 0.88 -11.78 12.86
CA HIS A 45 0.95 -13.16 13.34
C HIS A 45 2.27 -13.38 14.08
N PRO A 46 2.26 -14.05 15.24
CA PRO A 46 3.49 -14.39 15.94
C PRO A 46 4.33 -15.34 15.09
N MET A 47 5.62 -15.07 15.03
CA MET A 47 6.61 -15.96 14.41
C MET A 47 7.31 -16.76 15.50
N SER A 48 7.66 -18.01 15.16
CA SER A 48 8.58 -18.80 15.99
C SER A 48 9.97 -18.17 16.00
N GLU A 49 10.79 -18.46 17.02
CA GLU A 49 12.18 -17.99 17.05
C GLU A 49 13.01 -18.60 15.90
N ASP A 50 12.67 -19.83 15.49
CA ASP A 50 13.31 -20.51 14.36
C ASP A 50 13.02 -19.79 13.03
N ASP A 51 11.76 -19.35 12.79
CA ASP A 51 11.41 -18.59 11.60
C ASP A 51 12.07 -17.20 11.57
N LYS A 52 12.15 -16.55 12.72
CA LYS A 52 12.88 -15.27 12.82
C LYS A 52 14.35 -15.45 12.49
N GLN A 53 14.99 -16.43 13.11
CA GLN A 53 16.40 -16.73 12.86
C GLN A 53 16.63 -17.10 11.39
N TRP A 54 15.75 -17.90 10.78
CA TRP A 54 15.82 -18.22 9.37
C TRP A 54 15.73 -16.96 8.51
N LEU A 55 14.77 -16.07 8.81
CA LEU A 55 14.52 -14.84 8.06
C LEU A 55 15.69 -13.86 8.16
N ASP A 56 16.34 -13.75 9.34
CA ASP A 56 17.49 -12.90 9.56
C ASP A 56 18.73 -13.33 8.74
N HIS A 57 18.77 -14.59 8.30
CA HIS A 57 19.82 -15.11 7.41
C HIS A 57 19.52 -14.94 5.92
N GLN A 58 18.34 -14.43 5.56
CA GLN A 58 17.99 -14.20 4.17
C GLN A 58 18.53 -12.86 3.65
N THR A 59 18.90 -12.84 2.39
CA THR A 59 19.34 -11.61 1.71
C THR A 59 18.23 -11.10 0.80
N PHE A 60 17.53 -10.07 1.24
CA PHE A 60 16.54 -9.37 0.43
C PHE A 60 17.20 -8.35 -0.49
N ILE A 61 16.67 -8.25 -1.70
CA ILE A 61 17.04 -7.23 -2.69
C ILE A 61 15.98 -6.13 -2.62
N ASP A 62 16.41 -4.90 -2.34
CA ASP A 62 15.50 -3.76 -2.39
C ASP A 62 15.09 -3.48 -3.85
N MET A 63 13.79 -3.34 -4.09
CA MET A 63 13.18 -3.11 -5.38
C MET A 63 12.54 -1.75 -5.43
N GLU A 64 12.81 -1.01 -6.50
CA GLU A 64 12.24 0.30 -6.75
C GLU A 64 11.66 0.37 -8.15
N ILE A 65 10.47 0.95 -8.27
CA ILE A 65 9.88 1.33 -9.55
C ILE A 65 9.31 2.76 -9.47
N THR A 66 9.16 3.40 -10.63
CA THR A 66 8.39 4.65 -10.72
C THR A 66 6.98 4.34 -11.21
N SER A 67 5.95 4.77 -10.47
CA SER A 67 4.54 4.64 -10.85
C SER A 67 4.20 5.44 -12.11
N TYR A 68 2.98 5.29 -12.64
CA TYR A 68 2.54 6.07 -13.82
C TYR A 68 2.42 7.57 -13.54
N ASP A 69 2.18 7.94 -12.30
CA ASP A 69 2.04 9.32 -11.83
C ASP A 69 3.32 9.85 -11.14
N GLY A 70 4.45 9.16 -11.31
CA GLY A 70 5.77 9.61 -10.92
C GLY A 70 6.18 9.33 -9.48
N LEU A 71 5.40 8.56 -8.71
CA LEU A 71 5.78 8.17 -7.36
C LEU A 71 6.86 7.09 -7.37
N LYS A 72 7.82 7.22 -6.49
CA LYS A 72 8.81 6.19 -6.18
C LYS A 72 8.16 5.14 -5.28
N LEU A 73 8.08 3.91 -5.79
CA LEU A 73 7.45 2.80 -5.09
C LEU A 73 8.51 1.74 -4.77
N GLU A 74 8.52 1.34 -3.54
CA GLU A 74 9.50 0.42 -2.97
C GLU A 74 8.92 -0.98 -2.78
N GLY A 75 9.80 -1.92 -2.47
CA GLY A 75 9.46 -3.29 -2.08
C GLY A 75 10.72 -4.08 -1.84
N GLN A 76 10.56 -5.33 -1.42
CA GLN A 76 11.66 -6.26 -1.23
C GLN A 76 11.45 -7.53 -2.04
N PHE A 77 12.53 -8.08 -2.54
CA PHE A 77 12.54 -9.31 -3.31
C PHE A 77 13.49 -10.32 -2.65
N LEU A 78 12.99 -11.51 -2.41
CA LEU A 78 13.77 -12.65 -1.94
C LEU A 78 13.87 -13.67 -3.08
N PRO A 79 15.03 -13.80 -3.73
CA PRO A 79 15.22 -14.77 -4.81
C PRO A 79 15.30 -16.20 -4.26
N TYR A 80 14.84 -17.17 -5.08
CA TYR A 80 15.11 -18.58 -4.90
C TYR A 80 15.97 -19.07 -6.07
N PRO A 81 17.11 -19.75 -5.81
CA PRO A 81 18.01 -20.20 -6.87
C PRO A 81 17.30 -21.08 -7.91
N ASP A 82 17.59 -20.85 -9.19
CA ASP A 82 17.11 -21.65 -10.33
C ASP A 82 15.59 -21.80 -10.43
N SER A 83 14.82 -20.86 -9.83
CA SER A 83 13.36 -20.88 -9.87
C SER A 83 12.80 -19.74 -10.72
N ASN A 84 11.83 -20.06 -11.57
CA ASN A 84 11.00 -19.09 -12.31
C ASN A 84 9.60 -18.89 -11.68
N LYS A 85 9.35 -19.47 -10.51
CA LYS A 85 8.09 -19.30 -9.78
C LYS A 85 8.16 -18.02 -8.95
N LEU A 86 7.12 -17.21 -8.98
CA LEU A 86 7.02 -15.97 -8.21
C LEU A 86 5.73 -15.94 -7.40
N VAL A 87 5.83 -15.60 -6.13
CA VAL A 87 4.69 -15.18 -5.31
C VAL A 87 4.81 -13.69 -4.99
N ILE A 88 3.71 -12.97 -5.11
CA ILE A 88 3.65 -11.54 -4.81
C ILE A 88 2.73 -11.35 -3.61
N CYS A 89 3.26 -10.87 -2.50
CA CYS A 89 2.57 -10.70 -1.23
C CYS A 89 2.13 -9.23 -1.06
N VAL A 90 0.94 -8.88 -1.56
CA VAL A 90 0.41 -7.52 -1.52
C VAL A 90 -0.33 -7.29 -0.21
N HIS A 91 0.19 -6.41 0.64
CA HIS A 91 -0.41 -6.11 1.95
C HIS A 91 -1.71 -5.30 1.84
N GLY A 92 -2.51 -5.37 2.90
CA GLY A 92 -3.78 -4.69 3.00
C GLY A 92 -3.69 -3.22 3.45
N PHE A 93 -4.87 -2.67 3.71
CA PHE A 93 -5.08 -1.29 4.15
C PHE A 93 -4.39 -0.99 5.48
N HIS A 94 -3.65 0.13 5.54
CA HIS A 94 -2.88 0.55 6.72
C HIS A 94 -1.92 -0.50 7.28
N SER A 95 -1.33 -1.31 6.37
CA SER A 95 -0.35 -2.31 6.72
C SER A 95 0.94 -2.11 5.91
N TYR A 96 1.89 -3.00 6.05
CA TYR A 96 3.08 -3.09 5.21
C TYR A 96 3.48 -4.56 5.05
N HIS A 97 4.30 -4.84 4.05
CA HIS A 97 4.58 -6.20 3.62
C HIS A 97 5.07 -7.11 4.77
N TYR A 98 6.03 -6.66 5.56
CA TYR A 98 6.61 -7.48 6.62
C TYR A 98 5.64 -7.75 7.77
N HIS A 99 4.79 -6.78 8.12
CA HIS A 99 3.78 -6.92 9.14
C HIS A 99 2.77 -8.04 8.84
N GLU A 100 2.36 -8.15 7.58
CA GLU A 100 1.36 -9.14 7.17
C GLU A 100 1.97 -10.48 6.77
N PHE A 101 3.13 -10.47 6.10
CA PHE A 101 3.61 -11.65 5.39
C PHE A 101 4.85 -12.30 5.98
N ALA A 102 5.53 -11.71 6.97
CA ALA A 102 6.74 -12.31 7.57
C ALA A 102 6.56 -13.79 7.93
N TYR A 103 5.38 -14.15 8.44
CA TYR A 103 5.03 -15.53 8.80
C TYR A 103 4.98 -16.48 7.59
N TYR A 104 4.65 -15.98 6.39
CA TYR A 104 4.47 -16.82 5.19
C TYR A 104 5.71 -16.89 4.30
N ILE A 105 6.70 -16.02 4.51
CA ILE A 105 7.88 -15.89 3.64
C ILE A 105 8.62 -17.22 3.56
N ARG A 106 8.95 -17.82 4.70
CA ARG A 106 9.66 -19.08 4.76
C ARG A 106 8.89 -20.21 4.06
N PHE A 107 7.59 -20.32 4.32
CA PHE A 107 6.73 -21.34 3.72
C PHE A 107 6.78 -21.31 2.18
N TYR A 108 6.59 -20.15 1.57
CA TYR A 108 6.65 -20.03 0.11
C TYR A 108 8.08 -20.23 -0.42
N HIS A 109 9.07 -19.74 0.31
CA HIS A 109 10.46 -19.92 -0.11
C HIS A 109 10.88 -21.41 -0.10
N GLU A 110 10.51 -22.16 0.92
CA GLU A 110 10.76 -23.60 0.99
C GLU A 110 10.02 -24.42 -0.11
N LEU A 111 8.91 -23.87 -0.64
CA LEU A 111 8.24 -24.43 -1.82
C LEU A 111 8.90 -24.05 -3.16
N GLY A 112 10.01 -23.34 -3.12
CA GLY A 112 10.79 -22.97 -4.29
C GLY A 112 10.28 -21.73 -5.03
N TYR A 113 9.61 -20.80 -4.32
CA TYR A 113 9.17 -19.55 -4.90
C TYR A 113 10.14 -18.41 -4.62
N ASN A 114 10.39 -17.60 -5.63
CA ASN A 114 10.83 -16.21 -5.44
C ASN A 114 9.70 -15.43 -4.78
N ILE A 115 10.03 -14.48 -3.91
CA ILE A 115 9.02 -13.74 -3.16
C ILE A 115 9.19 -12.24 -3.41
N LEU A 116 8.15 -11.59 -3.90
CA LEU A 116 8.07 -10.14 -4.01
C LEU A 116 7.15 -9.59 -2.93
N LEU A 117 7.68 -8.68 -2.15
CA LEU A 117 7.03 -8.00 -1.02
C LEU A 117 6.89 -6.50 -1.35
N PRO A 118 5.89 -6.08 -2.12
CA PRO A 118 5.72 -4.69 -2.47
C PRO A 118 5.16 -3.87 -1.31
N ASP A 119 5.67 -2.66 -1.11
CA ASP A 119 4.95 -1.62 -0.39
C ASP A 119 4.01 -0.92 -1.38
N ASN A 120 2.72 -0.88 -1.06
CA ASN A 120 1.74 -0.14 -1.84
C ASN A 120 1.98 1.37 -1.72
N ARG A 121 1.48 2.17 -2.67
CA ARG A 121 1.53 3.64 -2.56
C ARG A 121 0.99 4.11 -1.21
N ALA A 122 1.58 5.16 -0.66
CA ALA A 122 1.26 5.70 0.66
C ALA A 122 1.44 4.73 1.84
N HIS A 123 2.22 3.66 1.67
CA HIS A 123 2.58 2.71 2.73
C HIS A 123 4.09 2.43 2.75
N GLY A 124 4.58 1.95 3.87
CA GLY A 124 5.98 1.56 4.04
C GLY A 124 6.96 2.62 3.53
N LYS A 125 7.93 2.23 2.73
CA LYS A 125 8.90 3.12 2.11
C LYS A 125 8.40 3.78 0.81
N SER A 126 7.29 3.30 0.22
CA SER A 126 6.72 3.86 -1.01
C SER A 126 6.20 5.28 -0.82
N GLU A 127 6.39 6.14 -1.82
CA GLU A 127 5.83 7.48 -1.83
C GLU A 127 4.31 7.48 -1.99
N GLY A 128 3.72 8.65 -1.85
CA GLY A 128 2.29 8.89 -1.98
C GLY A 128 1.69 9.46 -0.71
N HIS A 129 0.64 10.25 -0.89
CA HIS A 129 -0.14 10.84 0.19
C HIS A 129 -1.46 10.09 0.40
N TYR A 130 -2.09 9.68 -0.70
CA TYR A 130 -3.35 8.97 -0.67
C TYR A 130 -3.18 7.47 -0.98
N ILE A 131 -3.89 6.66 -0.22
CA ILE A 131 -4.00 5.21 -0.41
C ILE A 131 -4.82 4.95 -1.67
N GLY A 132 -4.39 4.03 -2.51
CA GLY A 132 -4.99 3.78 -3.81
C GLY A 132 -6.27 2.93 -3.82
N PHE A 133 -6.59 2.24 -2.70
CA PHE A 133 -7.75 1.35 -2.54
C PHE A 133 -7.95 0.36 -3.70
N GLY A 134 -6.87 -0.18 -4.24
CA GLY A 134 -6.87 -1.10 -5.37
C GLY A 134 -6.98 -0.41 -6.74
N TRP A 135 -7.53 0.80 -6.85
CA TRP A 135 -7.72 1.45 -8.15
C TRP A 135 -6.39 1.89 -8.79
N LEU A 136 -5.56 2.63 -8.09
CA LEU A 136 -4.22 3.00 -8.56
C LEU A 136 -3.20 1.89 -8.27
N ASP A 137 -3.33 1.20 -7.14
CA ASP A 137 -2.43 0.13 -6.74
C ASP A 137 -2.33 -0.99 -7.80
N ARG A 138 -3.42 -1.30 -8.53
CA ARG A 138 -3.37 -2.29 -9.61
C ARG A 138 -2.35 -1.94 -10.70
N LEU A 139 -2.23 -0.66 -11.03
CA LEU A 139 -1.26 -0.19 -12.03
C LEU A 139 0.17 -0.29 -11.50
N ASP A 140 0.34 -0.01 -10.21
CA ASP A 140 1.63 -0.13 -9.54
C ASP A 140 2.09 -1.59 -9.46
N ILE A 141 1.18 -2.50 -9.13
CA ILE A 141 1.48 -3.94 -9.10
C ILE A 141 1.80 -4.47 -10.49
N LEU A 142 1.07 -4.05 -11.54
CA LEU A 142 1.40 -4.42 -12.91
C LEU A 142 2.81 -3.97 -13.33
N LYS A 143 3.25 -2.77 -12.91
CA LYS A 143 4.64 -2.33 -13.15
C LYS A 143 5.65 -3.17 -12.38
N LYS A 144 5.36 -3.55 -11.14
CA LYS A 144 6.22 -4.43 -10.35
C LYS A 144 6.32 -5.82 -10.98
N ILE A 145 5.20 -6.37 -11.47
CA ILE A 145 5.20 -7.65 -12.21
C ILE A 145 6.10 -7.54 -13.44
N LYS A 146 5.92 -6.51 -14.27
CA LYS A 146 6.76 -6.30 -15.46
C LYS A 146 8.25 -6.20 -15.12
N LYS A 147 8.59 -5.53 -14.03
CA LYS A 147 9.98 -5.47 -13.54
C LYS A 147 10.52 -6.86 -13.18
N MET A 148 9.68 -7.72 -12.60
CA MET A 148 10.08 -9.09 -12.29
C MET A 148 10.21 -9.96 -13.55
N GLU A 149 9.33 -9.79 -14.54
CA GLU A 149 9.47 -10.45 -15.85
C GLU A 149 10.82 -10.10 -16.49
N GLU A 150 11.20 -8.82 -16.50
CA GLU A 150 12.51 -8.37 -16.99
C GLU A 150 13.67 -9.03 -16.20
N TYR A 151 13.53 -9.19 -14.89
CA TYR A 151 14.53 -9.84 -14.03
C TYR A 151 14.73 -11.32 -14.38
N PHE A 152 13.65 -12.06 -14.71
CA PHE A 152 13.73 -13.49 -15.04
C PHE A 152 14.16 -13.76 -16.48
N HIS A 153 14.12 -12.78 -17.36
CA HIS A 153 14.52 -12.93 -18.76
C HIS A 153 15.95 -12.45 -19.08
N ASN A 154 16.63 -11.87 -18.08
CA ASN A 154 18.05 -11.45 -18.17
C ASN A 154 18.97 -12.45 -17.48
#